data_28f9802cfdf3247dff779f94db9aa409
#
_entry.id   28f9802cfdf3247dff779f94db9aa409
#
_cell.length_a   1.000
_cell.length_b   1.000
_cell.length_c   1.000
_cell.angle_alpha   90.00
_cell.angle_beta   90.00
_cell.angle_gamma   90.00
#
_symmetry.space_group_name_H-M   'P 1'
#
loop_
_entity.id
_entity.type
_entity.pdbx_description
1 polymer ?
#
loop_
_entity_poly.entity_id
_entity_poly.type
_entity_poly.pdbx_seq_one_letter_code
_entity_poly.pdbx_strand_id
1 'polypeptide(L)'
;LLRWARERVGRRVEDFGKRFKKLAEWERGETQPTLKQLEDFARATYVPFGYFFLPEPPEEHIPIPDLRTIRDEAISHPSPDLLDTIHAMERRQAWLREDLIECEAEPLDFVGSARVSDDPQGVGREMRRMLGLEDGWAEGVRTWREAVGELRRAIEELGVLAVINGVVGNNTHRKLDVEEFRGFALSDDYAPLVFVNGADAKSAQMFTLVHELAHIWLGESALTDTGPTSLPSQETESWCDLAAAEFLVPAQELKACWRDIRHHVSPFETLARRFKVSPIVAGRRAMDVRLVSRETFFGFYEQYTARERRQRSDSGGGDFYHNQNTRVGERFALQVFRAAKEGRVSFKEAYDLTGLRGGAFQEYASRLGVPLP
;
A
#
# COMPACT_ATOMS: atom_id res chain seq x y z
N LEU A 1 -15.23 -19.02 -19.64
CA LEU A 1 -14.92 -18.85 -18.20
C LEU A 1 -13.59 -19.50 -17.80
N LEU A 2 -13.33 -20.79 -18.14
CA LEU A 2 -12.08 -21.46 -17.77
C LEU A 2 -10.84 -20.76 -18.36
N ARG A 3 -10.89 -20.39 -19.65
CA ARG A 3 -9.82 -19.61 -20.30
C ARG A 3 -9.62 -18.26 -19.63
N TRP A 4 -10.70 -17.51 -19.42
CA TRP A 4 -10.66 -16.24 -18.71
C TRP A 4 -10.01 -16.36 -17.33
N ALA A 5 -10.42 -17.35 -16.53
CA ALA A 5 -9.88 -17.59 -15.19
C ALA A 5 -8.36 -17.88 -15.21
N ARG A 6 -7.86 -18.59 -16.22
CA ARG A 6 -6.44 -18.85 -16.42
C ARG A 6 -5.67 -17.60 -16.85
N GLU A 7 -6.22 -16.85 -17.81
CA GLU A 7 -5.61 -15.63 -18.34
C GLU A 7 -5.55 -14.54 -17.28
N ARG A 8 -6.59 -14.45 -16.45
CA ARG A 8 -6.66 -13.54 -15.30
C ARG A 8 -5.47 -13.67 -14.33
N VAL A 9 -4.94 -14.86 -14.14
CA VAL A 9 -3.75 -15.11 -13.31
C VAL A 9 -2.45 -15.07 -14.11
N GLY A 10 -2.48 -14.62 -15.37
CA GLY A 10 -1.30 -14.49 -16.23
C GLY A 10 -0.60 -15.81 -16.55
N ARG A 11 -1.29 -16.96 -16.44
CA ARG A 11 -0.70 -18.30 -16.63
C ARG A 11 -1.06 -18.91 -17.96
N ARG A 12 -0.12 -19.67 -18.52
CA ARG A 12 -0.35 -20.49 -19.72
C ARG A 12 -0.93 -21.84 -19.35
N VAL A 13 -1.51 -22.55 -20.33
CA VAL A 13 -2.05 -23.91 -20.14
C VAL A 13 -0.99 -24.88 -19.60
N GLU A 14 0.25 -24.73 -20.08
CA GLU A 14 1.39 -25.56 -19.69
C GLU A 14 1.72 -25.45 -18.19
N ASP A 15 1.53 -24.27 -17.61
CA ASP A 15 1.79 -24.00 -16.20
C ASP A 15 0.86 -24.81 -15.27
N PHE A 16 -0.29 -25.21 -15.79
CA PHE A 16 -1.28 -26.05 -15.11
C PHE A 16 -1.19 -27.52 -15.47
N GLY A 17 -0.39 -27.91 -16.48
CA GLY A 17 -0.41 -29.24 -17.10
C GLY A 17 -0.14 -30.41 -16.16
N LYS A 18 0.61 -30.22 -15.07
CA LYS A 18 0.83 -31.26 -14.05
C LYS A 18 -0.43 -31.55 -13.23
N ARG A 19 -1.23 -30.53 -12.93
CA ARG A 19 -2.41 -30.60 -12.04
C ARG A 19 -3.71 -30.79 -12.83
N PHE A 20 -3.83 -30.14 -13.98
CA PHE A 20 -5.04 -30.13 -14.80
C PHE A 20 -4.72 -30.58 -16.23
N LYS A 21 -4.39 -31.85 -16.41
CA LYS A 21 -3.90 -32.45 -17.68
C LYS A 21 -4.84 -32.22 -18.87
N LYS A 22 -6.15 -32.07 -18.61
CA LYS A 22 -7.18 -31.87 -19.63
C LYS A 22 -7.64 -30.40 -19.76
N LEU A 23 -6.91 -29.44 -19.19
CA LEU A 23 -7.32 -28.02 -19.19
C LEU A 23 -7.56 -27.50 -20.62
N ALA A 24 -6.67 -27.83 -21.57
CA ALA A 24 -6.84 -27.45 -22.96
C ALA A 24 -8.14 -28.02 -23.60
N GLU A 25 -8.52 -29.25 -23.26
CA GLU A 25 -9.78 -29.86 -23.72
C GLU A 25 -10.98 -29.17 -23.08
N TRP A 26 -10.90 -28.82 -21.78
CA TRP A 26 -11.96 -28.09 -21.08
C TRP A 26 -12.18 -26.69 -21.66
N GLU A 27 -11.09 -25.96 -21.98
CA GLU A 27 -11.17 -24.62 -22.60
C GLU A 27 -11.76 -24.64 -24.00
N ARG A 28 -11.61 -25.76 -24.75
CA ARG A 28 -12.22 -25.95 -26.08
C ARG A 28 -13.64 -26.55 -26.03
N GLY A 29 -14.10 -26.95 -24.83
CA GLY A 29 -15.39 -27.57 -24.64
C GLY A 29 -15.46 -29.04 -25.10
N GLU A 30 -14.33 -29.68 -25.37
CA GLU A 30 -14.25 -31.08 -25.79
C GLU A 30 -14.58 -32.08 -24.68
N THR A 31 -14.21 -31.73 -23.44
CA THR A 31 -14.55 -32.45 -22.24
C THR A 31 -14.93 -31.46 -21.13
N GLN A 32 -15.70 -31.97 -20.13
CA GLN A 32 -16.07 -31.15 -18.98
C GLN A 32 -15.28 -31.57 -17.73
N PRO A 33 -14.85 -30.64 -16.88
CA PRO A 33 -14.28 -30.94 -15.59
C PRO A 33 -15.35 -31.54 -14.65
N THR A 34 -14.97 -32.44 -13.77
CA THR A 34 -15.82 -32.79 -12.64
C THR A 34 -15.95 -31.63 -11.66
N LEU A 35 -16.98 -31.65 -10.81
CA LEU A 35 -17.19 -30.59 -9.79
C LEU A 35 -15.93 -30.38 -8.94
N LYS A 36 -15.30 -31.47 -8.50
CA LYS A 36 -14.06 -31.42 -7.71
C LYS A 36 -12.89 -30.80 -8.47
N GLN A 37 -12.75 -31.13 -9.76
CA GLN A 37 -11.72 -30.52 -10.61
C GLN A 37 -11.97 -29.03 -10.82
N LEU A 38 -13.23 -28.62 -10.97
CA LEU A 38 -13.63 -27.23 -11.11
C LEU A 38 -13.37 -26.44 -9.82
N GLU A 39 -13.68 -27.00 -8.64
CA GLU A 39 -13.32 -26.40 -7.35
C GLU A 39 -11.81 -26.24 -7.17
N ASP A 40 -11.03 -27.27 -7.55
CA ASP A 40 -9.58 -27.23 -7.47
C ASP A 40 -8.97 -26.21 -8.46
N PHE A 41 -9.61 -26.03 -9.63
CA PHE A 41 -9.24 -25.02 -10.61
C PHE A 41 -9.59 -23.61 -10.13
N ALA A 42 -10.79 -23.42 -9.56
CA ALA A 42 -11.21 -22.17 -8.92
C ALA A 42 -10.19 -21.70 -7.88
N ARG A 43 -9.75 -22.60 -7.00
CA ARG A 43 -8.69 -22.29 -6.02
C ARG A 43 -7.34 -21.95 -6.66
N ALA A 44 -6.99 -22.64 -7.76
CA ALA A 44 -5.72 -22.44 -8.45
C ALA A 44 -5.67 -21.12 -9.26
N THR A 45 -6.83 -20.60 -9.63
CA THR A 45 -6.99 -19.36 -10.38
C THR A 45 -7.52 -18.19 -9.54
N TYR A 46 -7.73 -18.42 -8.23
CA TYR A 46 -8.28 -17.41 -7.30
C TYR A 46 -9.61 -16.81 -7.76
N VAL A 47 -10.43 -17.62 -8.43
CA VAL A 47 -11.75 -17.24 -8.92
C VAL A 47 -12.82 -17.79 -7.97
N PRO A 48 -13.82 -16.99 -7.53
CA PRO A 48 -14.96 -17.52 -6.80
C PRO A 48 -15.63 -18.66 -7.57
N PHE A 49 -15.87 -19.79 -6.90
CA PHE A 49 -16.39 -21.00 -7.56
C PHE A 49 -17.69 -20.74 -8.34
N GLY A 50 -18.57 -19.88 -7.80
CA GLY A 50 -19.84 -19.51 -8.44
C GLY A 50 -19.67 -18.83 -9.80
N TYR A 51 -18.52 -18.19 -10.08
CA TYR A 51 -18.29 -17.49 -11.36
C TYR A 51 -18.22 -18.46 -12.55
N PHE A 52 -17.86 -19.71 -12.33
CA PHE A 52 -17.84 -20.70 -13.40
C PHE A 52 -19.22 -21.12 -13.91
N PHE A 53 -20.29 -20.65 -13.25
CA PHE A 53 -21.69 -20.88 -13.65
C PHE A 53 -22.35 -19.63 -14.25
N LEU A 54 -21.62 -18.55 -14.41
CA LEU A 54 -22.10 -17.34 -15.11
C LEU A 54 -22.16 -17.60 -16.62
N PRO A 55 -23.02 -16.89 -17.35
CA PRO A 55 -23.09 -17.00 -18.82
C PRO A 55 -21.83 -16.47 -19.52
N GLU A 56 -21.18 -15.46 -18.91
CA GLU A 56 -19.97 -14.79 -19.41
C GLU A 56 -19.08 -14.37 -18.24
N PRO A 57 -17.78 -14.08 -18.48
CA PRO A 57 -16.91 -13.55 -17.45
C PRO A 57 -17.46 -12.27 -16.84
N PRO A 58 -17.41 -12.09 -15.51
CA PRO A 58 -17.78 -10.82 -14.92
C PRO A 58 -16.80 -9.72 -15.34
N GLU A 59 -17.31 -8.51 -15.52
CA GLU A 59 -16.45 -7.33 -15.64
C GLU A 59 -15.80 -7.04 -14.28
N GLU A 60 -14.49 -7.06 -14.24
CA GLU A 60 -13.72 -6.72 -13.05
C GLU A 60 -13.20 -5.29 -13.21
N HIS A 61 -13.77 -4.38 -12.44
CA HIS A 61 -13.30 -3.01 -12.34
C HIS A 61 -12.45 -2.84 -11.09
N ILE A 62 -11.38 -2.05 -11.19
CA ILE A 62 -10.67 -1.60 -9.99
C ILE A 62 -11.62 -0.61 -9.30
N PRO A 63 -12.03 -0.87 -8.04
CA PRO A 63 -12.95 0.02 -7.33
C PRO A 63 -12.31 1.36 -6.92
N ILE A 64 -11.00 1.49 -7.13
CA ILE A 64 -10.23 2.71 -6.88
C ILE A 64 -9.97 3.38 -8.22
N PRO A 65 -10.43 4.62 -8.49
CA PRO A 65 -10.05 5.33 -9.68
C PRO A 65 -8.53 5.55 -9.68
N ASP A 66 -7.97 5.34 -10.87
CA ASP A 66 -6.61 5.73 -11.23
C ASP A 66 -5.43 5.13 -10.44
N LEU A 67 -5.54 3.83 -10.12
CA LEU A 67 -4.36 3.08 -9.70
C LEU A 67 -3.40 2.96 -10.88
N ARG A 68 -2.28 3.68 -10.82
CA ARG A 68 -1.28 3.69 -11.88
C ARG A 68 -0.12 2.77 -11.58
N THR A 69 0.48 2.25 -12.65
CA THR A 69 1.76 1.54 -12.57
C THR A 69 2.92 2.52 -12.38
N ILE A 70 4.11 1.99 -12.07
CA ILE A 70 5.38 2.74 -12.02
C ILE A 70 5.64 3.55 -13.32
N ARG A 71 5.01 3.17 -14.43
CA ARG A 71 5.16 3.82 -15.75
C ARG A 71 4.06 4.84 -16.06
N ASP A 72 3.24 5.16 -15.07
CA ASP A 72 2.11 6.09 -15.24
C ASP A 72 1.06 5.60 -16.26
N GLU A 73 0.97 4.28 -16.45
CA GLU A 73 0.00 3.62 -17.32
C GLU A 73 -1.18 3.12 -16.49
N ALA A 74 -2.41 3.40 -16.93
CA ALA A 74 -3.62 2.86 -16.30
C ALA A 74 -3.63 1.33 -16.35
N ILE A 75 -3.97 0.67 -15.23
CA ILE A 75 -4.05 -0.79 -15.17
C ILE A 75 -5.31 -1.24 -15.89
N SER A 76 -5.15 -1.69 -17.14
CA SER A 76 -6.29 -2.18 -17.96
C SER A 76 -6.82 -3.54 -17.51
N HIS A 77 -5.97 -4.37 -16.92
CA HIS A 77 -6.31 -5.72 -16.45
C HIS A 77 -5.65 -5.96 -15.08
N PRO A 78 -6.35 -5.63 -13.96
CA PRO A 78 -5.82 -5.80 -12.62
C PRO A 78 -5.62 -7.28 -12.30
N SER A 79 -4.51 -7.60 -11.62
CA SER A 79 -4.28 -8.96 -11.15
C SER A 79 -5.28 -9.34 -10.05
N PRO A 80 -5.58 -10.65 -9.89
CA PRO A 80 -6.37 -11.13 -8.76
C PRO A 80 -5.78 -10.75 -7.41
N ASP A 81 -4.45 -10.62 -7.33
CA ASP A 81 -3.75 -10.30 -6.10
C ASP A 81 -3.98 -8.84 -5.69
N LEU A 82 -4.00 -7.93 -6.66
CA LEU A 82 -4.38 -6.53 -6.45
C LEU A 82 -5.84 -6.40 -6.05
N LEU A 83 -6.77 -6.98 -6.81
CA LEU A 83 -8.21 -6.91 -6.53
C LEU A 83 -8.57 -7.46 -5.15
N ASP A 84 -8.06 -8.65 -4.80
CA ASP A 84 -8.29 -9.25 -3.49
C ASP A 84 -7.73 -8.38 -2.35
N THR A 85 -6.61 -7.68 -2.60
CA THR A 85 -6.00 -6.77 -1.63
C THR A 85 -6.87 -5.53 -1.43
N ILE A 86 -7.34 -4.89 -2.51
CA ILE A 86 -8.23 -3.72 -2.44
C ILE A 86 -9.51 -4.10 -1.70
N HIS A 87 -10.20 -5.16 -2.12
CA HIS A 87 -11.45 -5.60 -1.48
C HIS A 87 -11.26 -5.97 0.00
N ALA A 88 -10.08 -6.48 0.39
CA ALA A 88 -9.79 -6.72 1.80
C ALA A 88 -9.64 -5.41 2.58
N MET A 89 -9.05 -4.39 1.98
CA MET A 89 -8.88 -3.07 2.61
C MET A 89 -10.21 -2.31 2.70
N GLU A 90 -11.04 -2.36 1.66
CA GLU A 90 -12.41 -1.81 1.69
C GLU A 90 -13.25 -2.41 2.81
N ARG A 91 -13.21 -3.74 2.99
CA ARG A 91 -13.92 -4.40 4.09
C ARG A 91 -13.42 -3.96 5.47
N ARG A 92 -12.09 -3.76 5.63
CA ARG A 92 -11.51 -3.26 6.88
C ARG A 92 -11.95 -1.82 7.15
N GLN A 93 -11.91 -0.98 6.12
CA GLN A 93 -12.33 0.41 6.21
C GLN A 93 -13.82 0.51 6.59
N ALA A 94 -14.68 -0.20 5.87
CA ALA A 94 -16.12 -0.20 6.12
C ALA A 94 -16.46 -0.64 7.55
N TRP A 95 -15.86 -1.74 8.00
CA TRP A 95 -16.07 -2.22 9.37
C TRP A 95 -15.57 -1.20 10.41
N LEU A 96 -14.36 -0.63 10.22
CA LEU A 96 -13.81 0.34 11.15
C LEU A 96 -14.65 1.62 11.21
N ARG A 97 -15.14 2.07 10.06
CA ARG A 97 -16.04 3.22 9.94
C ARG A 97 -17.33 3.00 10.75
N GLU A 98 -17.97 1.85 10.57
CA GLU A 98 -19.19 1.49 11.29
C GLU A 98 -18.93 1.44 12.81
N ASP A 99 -17.86 0.77 13.25
CA ASP A 99 -17.49 0.66 14.66
C ASP A 99 -17.17 2.03 15.31
N LEU A 100 -16.50 2.93 14.57
CA LEU A 100 -16.21 4.28 15.04
C LEU A 100 -17.48 5.14 15.16
N ILE A 101 -18.41 5.05 14.21
CA ILE A 101 -19.69 5.75 14.26
C ILE A 101 -20.55 5.23 15.42
N GLU A 102 -20.61 3.90 15.62
CA GLU A 102 -21.31 3.29 16.77
C GLU A 102 -20.71 3.72 18.12
N CYS A 103 -19.40 3.98 18.15
CA CYS A 103 -18.70 4.51 19.32
C CYS A 103 -18.76 6.04 19.45
N GLU A 104 -19.60 6.72 18.67
CA GLU A 104 -19.77 8.18 18.67
C GLU A 104 -18.47 8.96 18.45
N ALA A 105 -17.53 8.40 17.64
CA ALA A 105 -16.30 9.10 17.26
C ALA A 105 -16.59 10.31 16.37
N GLU A 106 -15.81 11.36 16.51
CA GLU A 106 -15.88 12.52 15.62
C GLU A 106 -15.13 12.25 14.30
N PRO A 107 -15.60 12.83 13.18
CA PRO A 107 -14.88 12.75 11.91
C PRO A 107 -13.52 13.44 12.00
N LEU A 108 -12.61 13.08 11.09
CA LEU A 108 -11.25 13.61 11.04
C LEU A 108 -11.22 14.86 10.15
N ASP A 109 -11.09 16.03 10.73
CA ASP A 109 -11.18 17.34 10.05
C ASP A 109 -10.13 17.56 8.95
N PHE A 110 -9.03 16.83 8.95
CA PHE A 110 -7.98 16.96 7.92
C PHE A 110 -8.30 16.22 6.63
N VAL A 111 -9.24 15.28 6.62
CA VAL A 111 -9.65 14.57 5.40
C VAL A 111 -10.36 15.55 4.48
N GLY A 112 -9.88 15.66 3.22
CA GLY A 112 -10.43 16.61 2.26
C GLY A 112 -10.24 18.09 2.61
N SER A 113 -9.32 18.40 3.54
CA SER A 113 -9.08 19.80 3.96
C SER A 113 -8.21 20.58 2.98
N ALA A 114 -7.48 19.92 2.07
CA ALA A 114 -6.66 20.53 1.04
C ALA A 114 -7.30 20.45 -0.35
N ARG A 115 -6.85 21.31 -1.25
CA ARG A 115 -7.23 21.34 -2.67
C ARG A 115 -5.97 21.37 -3.54
N VAL A 116 -6.06 20.87 -4.75
CA VAL A 116 -4.94 20.90 -5.71
C VAL A 116 -4.45 22.32 -6.01
N SER A 117 -5.31 23.34 -5.81
CA SER A 117 -4.93 24.76 -5.91
C SER A 117 -4.07 25.27 -4.75
N ASP A 118 -4.00 24.55 -3.63
CA ASP A 118 -3.25 24.98 -2.45
C ASP A 118 -1.75 24.69 -2.62
N ASP A 119 -0.90 25.41 -1.87
CA ASP A 119 0.55 25.17 -1.89
C ASP A 119 0.89 23.78 -1.33
N PRO A 120 1.32 22.81 -2.17
CA PRO A 120 1.61 21.47 -1.70
C PRO A 120 2.73 21.43 -0.65
N GLN A 121 3.67 22.35 -0.71
CA GLN A 121 4.75 22.44 0.28
C GLN A 121 4.21 22.92 1.63
N GLY A 122 3.27 23.87 1.63
CA GLY A 122 2.55 24.30 2.83
C GLY A 122 1.83 23.16 3.50
N VAL A 123 1.06 22.41 2.71
CA VAL A 123 0.32 21.23 3.20
C VAL A 123 1.27 20.12 3.68
N GLY A 124 2.37 19.83 2.95
CA GLY A 124 3.37 18.85 3.40
C GLY A 124 3.98 19.18 4.77
N ARG A 125 4.24 20.47 5.05
CA ARG A 125 4.68 20.92 6.38
C ARG A 125 3.59 20.76 7.44
N GLU A 126 2.34 21.05 7.10
CA GLU A 126 1.21 20.86 8.01
C GLU A 126 0.99 19.41 8.36
N MET A 127 0.97 18.50 7.35
CA MET A 127 0.91 17.05 7.55
C MET A 127 1.97 16.60 8.55
N ARG A 128 3.23 17.03 8.36
CA ARG A 128 4.34 16.68 9.24
C ARG A 128 4.11 17.16 10.68
N ARG A 129 3.64 18.40 10.85
CA ARG A 129 3.31 18.97 12.15
C ARG A 129 2.19 18.19 12.85
N MET A 130 1.14 17.82 12.12
CA MET A 130 0.02 17.04 12.67
C MET A 130 0.44 15.64 13.11
N LEU A 131 1.41 15.01 12.43
CA LEU A 131 2.00 13.75 12.85
C LEU A 131 3.00 13.89 14.00
N GLY A 132 3.25 15.10 14.52
CA GLY A 132 4.21 15.33 15.60
C GLY A 132 5.66 15.03 15.23
N LEU A 133 6.00 15.03 13.94
CA LEU A 133 7.36 14.76 13.46
C LEU A 133 8.16 16.05 13.37
N GLU A 134 9.01 16.28 14.38
CA GLU A 134 9.88 17.48 14.46
C GLU A 134 10.99 17.47 13.39
N ASP A 135 11.65 18.62 13.22
CA ASP A 135 12.79 18.73 12.32
C ASP A 135 13.91 17.77 12.75
N GLY A 136 14.48 17.07 11.76
CA GLY A 136 15.52 16.09 11.99
C GLY A 136 15.04 14.74 12.59
N TRP A 137 13.74 14.48 12.75
CA TRP A 137 13.23 13.23 13.35
C TRP A 137 13.85 11.96 12.75
N ALA A 138 14.00 11.94 11.42
CA ALA A 138 14.55 10.79 10.71
C ALA A 138 16.07 10.60 10.92
N GLU A 139 16.80 11.64 11.32
CA GLU A 139 18.24 11.58 11.57
C GLU A 139 18.56 10.74 12.80
N GLY A 140 17.72 10.80 13.84
CA GLY A 140 17.85 10.02 15.08
C GLY A 140 17.56 8.52 14.89
N VAL A 141 16.91 8.14 13.79
CA VAL A 141 16.51 6.75 13.54
C VAL A 141 17.62 5.97 12.85
N ARG A 142 17.93 4.75 13.35
CA ARG A 142 19.09 3.97 12.87
C ARG A 142 18.87 3.38 11.48
N THR A 143 17.69 2.82 11.21
CA THR A 143 17.42 2.06 10.00
C THR A 143 16.17 2.57 9.27
N TRP A 144 16.10 2.34 7.94
CA TRP A 144 14.87 2.62 7.17
C TRP A 144 13.67 1.84 7.68
N ARG A 145 13.87 0.62 8.20
CA ARG A 145 12.79 -0.18 8.80
C ARG A 145 12.18 0.49 10.03
N GLU A 146 13.02 1.01 10.92
CA GLU A 146 12.59 1.77 12.10
C GLU A 146 11.86 3.04 11.67
N ALA A 147 12.40 3.80 10.70
CA ALA A 147 11.78 5.02 10.21
C ALA A 147 10.39 4.78 9.60
N VAL A 148 10.24 3.73 8.76
CA VAL A 148 8.93 3.30 8.25
C VAL A 148 7.99 2.95 9.40
N GLY A 149 8.49 2.26 10.44
CA GLY A 149 7.70 1.89 11.62
C GLY A 149 7.25 3.09 12.45
N GLU A 150 8.09 4.11 12.63
CA GLU A 150 7.76 5.35 13.33
C GLU A 150 6.74 6.18 12.55
N LEU A 151 6.99 6.38 11.24
CA LEU A 151 6.06 7.10 10.36
C LEU A 151 4.69 6.42 10.35
N ARG A 152 4.64 5.08 10.20
CA ARG A 152 3.38 4.33 10.22
C ARG A 152 2.62 4.52 11.54
N ARG A 153 3.32 4.45 12.68
CA ARG A 153 2.70 4.67 13.99
C ARG A 153 2.13 6.08 14.13
N ALA A 154 2.88 7.10 13.70
CA ALA A 154 2.39 8.48 13.71
C ALA A 154 1.13 8.66 12.84
N ILE A 155 1.08 8.00 11.67
CA ILE A 155 -0.09 7.98 10.80
C ILE A 155 -1.28 7.27 11.49
N GLU A 156 -1.06 6.15 12.17
CA GLU A 156 -2.11 5.45 12.93
C GLU A 156 -2.58 6.25 14.14
N GLU A 157 -1.70 6.98 14.83
CA GLU A 157 -2.06 7.86 15.95
C GLU A 157 -2.94 9.02 15.50
N LEU A 158 -2.76 9.51 14.27
CA LEU A 158 -3.62 10.53 13.66
C LEU A 158 -5.04 10.00 13.32
N GLY A 159 -5.24 8.70 13.28
CA GLY A 159 -6.53 8.06 12.98
C GLY A 159 -6.59 7.34 11.64
N VAL A 160 -5.55 7.40 10.82
CA VAL A 160 -5.49 6.74 9.52
C VAL A 160 -5.05 5.28 9.67
N LEU A 161 -5.76 4.35 9.07
CA LEU A 161 -5.34 2.96 9.02
C LEU A 161 -4.16 2.79 8.04
N ALA A 162 -2.95 2.53 8.56
CA ALA A 162 -1.74 2.40 7.75
C ALA A 162 -1.28 0.94 7.64
N VAL A 163 -1.47 0.35 6.46
CA VAL A 163 -1.18 -1.06 6.16
C VAL A 163 0.02 -1.18 5.23
N ILE A 164 1.01 -1.98 5.61
CA ILE A 164 2.14 -2.32 4.75
C ILE A 164 2.20 -3.84 4.60
N ASN A 165 1.90 -4.35 3.42
CA ASN A 165 1.91 -5.79 3.16
C ASN A 165 2.42 -6.09 1.74
N GLY A 166 3.34 -7.04 1.61
CA GLY A 166 3.89 -7.49 0.31
C GLY A 166 3.28 -8.82 -0.17
N VAL A 167 2.18 -9.27 0.46
CA VAL A 167 1.47 -10.50 0.09
C VAL A 167 -0.03 -10.28 0.25
N VAL A 168 -0.83 -11.05 -0.46
CA VAL A 168 -2.29 -11.02 -0.29
C VAL A 168 -2.66 -11.60 1.08
N GLY A 169 -3.23 -10.78 1.95
CA GLY A 169 -3.56 -11.17 3.33
C GLY A 169 -2.34 -11.70 4.08
N ASN A 170 -2.36 -12.99 4.45
CA ASN A 170 -1.25 -13.71 5.07
C ASN A 170 -0.67 -14.81 4.18
N ASN A 171 -1.02 -14.84 2.88
CA ASN A 171 -0.58 -15.88 1.96
C ASN A 171 0.76 -15.53 1.31
N THR A 172 1.86 -16.07 1.85
CA THR A 172 3.23 -15.84 1.35
C THR A 172 3.51 -16.37 -0.06
N HIS A 173 2.61 -17.18 -0.62
CA HIS A 173 2.68 -17.65 -2.02
C HIS A 173 2.03 -16.69 -3.02
N ARG A 174 1.29 -15.69 -2.54
CA ARG A 174 0.67 -14.63 -3.34
C ARG A 174 1.39 -13.32 -3.06
N LYS A 175 2.54 -13.14 -3.69
CA LYS A 175 3.35 -11.91 -3.55
C LYS A 175 2.76 -10.82 -4.43
N LEU A 176 2.63 -9.61 -3.86
CA LEU A 176 2.21 -8.43 -4.60
C LEU A 176 3.35 -7.96 -5.52
N ASP A 177 2.97 -7.55 -6.73
CA ASP A 177 3.92 -7.04 -7.72
C ASP A 177 4.08 -5.51 -7.57
N VAL A 178 5.30 -5.06 -7.34
CA VAL A 178 5.62 -3.63 -7.24
C VAL A 178 5.61 -2.92 -8.60
N GLU A 179 5.72 -3.66 -9.71
CA GLU A 179 5.59 -3.10 -11.05
C GLU A 179 4.11 -2.84 -11.41
N GLU A 180 3.17 -3.55 -10.75
CA GLU A 180 1.74 -3.32 -10.92
C GLU A 180 1.27 -2.13 -10.07
N PHE A 181 1.64 -2.06 -8.79
CA PHE A 181 1.27 -0.94 -7.92
C PHE A 181 2.20 -0.81 -6.71
N ARG A 182 2.34 0.39 -6.17
CA ARG A 182 3.15 0.67 -4.98
C ARG A 182 2.31 0.94 -3.74
N GLY A 183 1.16 1.56 -3.89
CA GLY A 183 0.24 1.89 -2.82
C GLY A 183 -1.10 2.35 -3.35
N PHE A 184 -2.01 2.63 -2.45
CA PHE A 184 -3.27 3.30 -2.70
C PHE A 184 -3.85 3.88 -1.42
N ALA A 185 -4.69 4.89 -1.55
CA ALA A 185 -5.46 5.49 -0.48
C ALA A 185 -6.96 5.21 -0.65
N LEU A 186 -7.64 5.01 0.48
CA LEU A 186 -9.09 4.99 0.58
C LEU A 186 -9.49 6.12 1.54
N SER A 187 -10.03 7.19 1.00
CA SER A 187 -10.46 8.33 1.80
C SER A 187 -11.81 8.04 2.45
N ASP A 188 -11.99 8.43 3.69
CA ASP A 188 -13.22 8.38 4.47
C ASP A 188 -13.06 9.29 5.68
N ASP A 189 -14.10 10.01 6.08
CA ASP A 189 -14.03 11.00 7.16
C ASP A 189 -13.74 10.36 8.54
N TYR A 190 -14.07 9.09 8.74
CA TYR A 190 -13.90 8.37 10.01
C TYR A 190 -12.76 7.36 9.98
N ALA A 191 -12.61 6.66 8.87
CA ALA A 191 -11.69 5.54 8.74
C ALA A 191 -10.83 5.62 7.47
N PRO A 192 -10.10 6.72 7.23
CA PRO A 192 -9.20 6.80 6.08
C PRO A 192 -8.13 5.70 6.16
N LEU A 193 -7.75 5.16 5.00
CA LEU A 193 -6.82 4.05 4.91
C LEU A 193 -5.74 4.32 3.87
N VAL A 194 -4.50 4.02 4.22
CA VAL A 194 -3.34 4.00 3.32
C VAL A 194 -2.79 2.58 3.25
N PHE A 195 -2.68 2.03 2.06
CA PHE A 195 -2.01 0.76 1.79
C PHE A 195 -0.71 0.98 1.04
N VAL A 196 0.36 0.30 1.46
CA VAL A 196 1.66 0.31 0.79
C VAL A 196 2.11 -1.12 0.49
N ASN A 197 2.56 -1.35 -0.74
CA ASN A 197 3.12 -2.63 -1.13
C ASN A 197 4.44 -2.90 -0.40
N GLY A 198 4.39 -3.82 0.55
CA GLY A 198 5.51 -4.19 1.42
C GLY A 198 6.66 -4.92 0.71
N ALA A 199 6.46 -5.34 -0.56
CA ALA A 199 7.50 -5.94 -1.39
C ALA A 199 8.50 -4.90 -1.93
N ASP A 200 8.14 -3.61 -1.93
CA ASP A 200 9.03 -2.52 -2.33
C ASP A 200 10.14 -2.25 -1.30
N ALA A 201 11.18 -1.55 -1.71
CA ALA A 201 12.27 -1.13 -0.84
C ALA A 201 11.77 -0.21 0.30
N LYS A 202 12.35 -0.31 1.50
CA LYS A 202 11.92 0.51 2.65
C LYS A 202 11.99 2.02 2.41
N SER A 203 12.97 2.47 1.64
CA SER A 203 13.07 3.88 1.24
C SER A 203 11.97 4.32 0.27
N ALA A 204 11.48 3.42 -0.58
CA ALA A 204 10.34 3.68 -1.45
C ALA A 204 9.03 3.66 -0.64
N GLN A 205 8.88 2.71 0.30
CA GLN A 205 7.73 2.65 1.21
C GLN A 205 7.56 3.95 2.03
N MET A 206 8.66 4.61 2.43
CA MET A 206 8.61 5.93 3.07
C MET A 206 7.91 6.97 2.20
N PHE A 207 8.30 7.04 0.93
CA PHE A 207 7.72 8.01 0.00
C PHE A 207 6.25 7.68 -0.29
N THR A 208 5.95 6.41 -0.59
CA THR A 208 4.60 5.96 -0.89
C THR A 208 3.65 6.21 0.28
N LEU A 209 4.05 5.95 1.55
CA LEU A 209 3.21 6.24 2.72
C LEU A 209 2.76 7.71 2.78
N VAL A 210 3.68 8.65 2.52
CA VAL A 210 3.34 10.09 2.59
C VAL A 210 2.60 10.55 1.34
N HIS A 211 2.90 9.99 0.19
CA HIS A 211 2.19 10.25 -1.06
C HIS A 211 0.70 9.86 -0.94
N GLU A 212 0.44 8.62 -0.50
CA GLU A 212 -0.93 8.14 -0.28
C GLU A 212 -1.65 8.93 0.84
N LEU A 213 -0.89 9.36 1.86
CA LEU A 213 -1.44 10.23 2.89
C LEU A 213 -1.85 11.60 2.34
N ALA A 214 -1.11 12.16 1.37
CA ALA A 214 -1.46 13.41 0.72
C ALA A 214 -2.79 13.33 -0.06
N HIS A 215 -3.11 12.18 -0.65
CA HIS A 215 -4.43 11.92 -1.25
C HIS A 215 -5.56 12.00 -0.21
N ILE A 216 -5.33 11.54 1.04
CA ILE A 216 -6.32 11.69 2.12
C ILE A 216 -6.58 13.18 2.43
N TRP A 217 -5.54 14.03 2.45
CA TRP A 217 -5.71 15.49 2.63
C TRP A 217 -6.52 16.14 1.51
N LEU A 218 -6.40 15.64 0.27
CA LEU A 218 -7.22 16.10 -0.85
C LEU A 218 -8.66 15.57 -0.79
N GLY A 219 -8.93 14.56 0.07
CA GLY A 219 -10.24 13.90 0.11
C GLY A 219 -10.54 13.14 -1.17
N GLU A 220 -9.53 12.90 -2.00
CA GLU A 220 -9.70 12.11 -3.22
C GLU A 220 -9.90 10.66 -2.84
N SER A 221 -11.18 10.30 -2.82
CA SER A 221 -11.64 8.96 -2.57
C SER A 221 -12.05 8.30 -3.87
N ALA A 222 -11.62 7.11 -4.01
CA ALA A 222 -12.14 6.16 -4.96
C ALA A 222 -13.62 5.82 -4.76
N LEU A 223 -14.19 6.13 -3.60
CA LEU A 223 -15.51 5.68 -3.18
C LEU A 223 -16.56 6.79 -3.02
N THR A 224 -16.21 8.06 -3.17
CA THR A 224 -17.22 9.12 -3.21
C THR A 224 -17.81 9.24 -4.61
N ASP A 225 -19.09 9.07 -4.68
CA ASP A 225 -20.09 9.09 -5.75
C ASP A 225 -19.96 10.30 -6.72
N THR A 226 -18.82 10.47 -7.35
CA THR A 226 -18.62 11.31 -8.52
C THR A 226 -18.36 10.40 -9.70
N GLY A 227 -19.32 10.32 -10.58
CA GLY A 227 -19.45 9.37 -11.68
C GLY A 227 -18.17 9.02 -12.46
N PRO A 228 -18.22 8.07 -13.42
CA PRO A 228 -17.07 7.30 -13.96
C PRO A 228 -16.07 8.10 -14.82
N THR A 229 -15.87 9.38 -14.56
CA THR A 229 -15.11 10.29 -15.43
C THR A 229 -14.01 11.13 -14.75
N SER A 230 -13.76 11.02 -13.45
CA SER A 230 -12.67 11.75 -12.79
C SER A 230 -11.49 10.84 -12.48
N LEU A 231 -10.62 10.69 -13.47
CA LEU A 231 -9.23 10.26 -13.24
C LEU A 231 -8.52 11.35 -12.43
N PRO A 232 -7.73 11.02 -11.35
CA PRO A 232 -6.82 11.99 -10.77
C PRO A 232 -5.98 12.57 -11.90
N SER A 233 -5.95 13.87 -12.00
CA SER A 233 -5.20 14.52 -13.06
C SER A 233 -3.70 14.33 -12.79
N GLN A 234 -2.89 14.39 -13.82
CA GLN A 234 -1.43 14.46 -13.66
C GLN A 234 -1.02 15.61 -12.70
N GLU A 235 -1.91 16.57 -12.51
CA GLU A 235 -1.78 17.70 -11.59
C GLU A 235 -1.91 17.24 -10.14
N THR A 236 -2.90 16.38 -9.81
CA THR A 236 -3.07 15.78 -8.48
C THR A 236 -1.86 14.95 -8.07
N GLU A 237 -1.40 14.05 -8.94
CA GLU A 237 -0.22 13.24 -8.69
C GLU A 237 1.03 14.09 -8.43
N SER A 238 1.24 15.11 -9.28
CA SER A 238 2.34 16.05 -9.09
C SER A 238 2.24 16.84 -7.78
N TRP A 239 1.02 17.19 -7.38
CA TRP A 239 0.76 17.87 -6.12
C TRP A 239 1.09 16.97 -4.93
N CYS A 240 0.63 15.72 -4.92
CA CYS A 240 0.94 14.72 -3.89
C CYS A 240 2.44 14.44 -3.80
N ASP A 241 3.13 14.32 -4.94
CA ASP A 241 4.59 14.18 -5.00
C ASP A 241 5.32 15.35 -4.35
N LEU A 242 4.88 16.59 -4.60
CA LEU A 242 5.48 17.78 -4.03
C LEU A 242 5.22 17.91 -2.53
N ALA A 243 4.02 17.57 -2.07
CA ALA A 243 3.67 17.52 -0.65
C ALA A 243 4.50 16.46 0.08
N ALA A 244 4.59 15.24 -0.47
CA ALA A 244 5.40 14.17 0.09
C ALA A 244 6.90 14.51 0.11
N ALA A 245 7.41 15.17 -0.92
CA ALA A 245 8.81 15.58 -0.97
C ALA A 245 9.14 16.64 0.09
N GLU A 246 8.25 17.61 0.32
CA GLU A 246 8.44 18.61 1.40
C GLU A 246 8.31 17.98 2.79
N PHE A 247 7.35 17.08 2.98
CA PHE A 247 7.18 16.34 4.23
C PHE A 247 8.44 15.57 4.62
N LEU A 248 8.99 14.77 3.68
CA LEU A 248 10.12 13.90 3.95
C LEU A 248 11.47 14.61 3.93
N VAL A 249 11.61 15.60 3.04
CA VAL A 249 12.86 16.33 2.83
C VAL A 249 12.54 17.85 2.78
N PRO A 250 12.27 18.48 3.93
CA PRO A 250 11.95 19.90 3.99
C PRO A 250 13.02 20.76 3.33
N ALA A 251 12.59 21.71 2.50
CA ALA A 251 13.52 22.55 1.76
C ALA A 251 14.49 23.34 2.66
N GLN A 252 14.03 23.75 3.84
CA GLN A 252 14.85 24.49 4.80
C GLN A 252 15.94 23.59 5.41
N GLU A 253 15.57 22.39 5.90
CA GLU A 253 16.52 21.43 6.46
C GLU A 253 17.56 20.98 5.42
N LEU A 254 17.08 20.70 4.17
CA LEU A 254 17.95 20.32 3.08
C LEU A 254 18.97 21.42 2.75
N LYS A 255 18.53 22.68 2.63
CA LYS A 255 19.43 23.84 2.39
C LYS A 255 20.43 24.03 3.52
N ALA A 256 20.01 23.83 4.76
CA ALA A 256 20.89 23.99 5.93
C ALA A 256 22.03 22.95 5.91
N CYS A 257 21.73 21.66 5.68
CA CYS A 257 22.72 20.60 5.69
C CYS A 257 23.54 20.50 4.37
N TRP A 258 23.04 21.08 3.26
CA TRP A 258 23.68 20.95 1.95
C TRP A 258 25.08 21.51 1.90
N ARG A 259 25.37 22.60 2.63
CA ARG A 259 26.69 23.23 2.65
C ARG A 259 27.80 22.26 3.03
N ASP A 260 27.52 21.37 3.97
CA ASP A 260 28.48 20.37 4.46
C ASP A 260 28.48 19.11 3.57
N ILE A 261 27.27 18.67 3.15
CA ILE A 261 27.09 17.40 2.45
C ILE A 261 27.53 17.46 0.98
N ARG A 262 27.41 18.59 0.30
CA ARG A 262 27.72 18.73 -1.14
C ARG A 262 29.13 18.31 -1.55
N HIS A 263 30.08 18.29 -0.61
CA HIS A 263 31.47 17.94 -0.85
C HIS A 263 31.77 16.47 -0.54
N HIS A 264 30.79 15.70 -0.07
CA HIS A 264 30.96 14.26 0.14
C HIS A 264 31.09 13.52 -1.21
N VAL A 265 31.74 12.36 -1.18
CA VAL A 265 31.89 11.50 -2.38
C VAL A 265 30.52 11.08 -2.94
N SER A 266 29.53 10.88 -2.07
CA SER A 266 28.18 10.47 -2.43
C SER A 266 27.14 11.35 -1.70
N PRO A 267 26.93 12.60 -2.13
CA PRO A 267 26.09 13.53 -1.40
C PRO A 267 24.63 13.08 -1.33
N PHE A 268 24.07 12.53 -2.40
CA PHE A 268 22.67 12.06 -2.41
C PHE A 268 22.47 10.82 -1.55
N GLU A 269 23.45 9.92 -1.44
CA GLU A 269 23.39 8.79 -0.52
C GLU A 269 23.49 9.24 0.95
N THR A 270 24.24 10.32 1.21
CA THR A 270 24.34 10.92 2.54
C THR A 270 23.03 11.58 2.94
N LEU A 271 22.40 12.35 2.05
CA LEU A 271 21.06 12.89 2.25
C LEU A 271 20.02 11.78 2.45
N ALA A 272 20.07 10.74 1.63
CA ALA A 272 19.16 9.60 1.73
C ALA A 272 19.22 8.95 3.12
N ARG A 273 20.41 8.78 3.69
CA ARG A 273 20.58 8.25 5.06
C ARG A 273 20.05 9.20 6.13
N ARG A 274 20.23 10.51 5.95
CA ARG A 274 19.74 11.52 6.89
C ARG A 274 18.21 11.54 6.94
N PHE A 275 17.56 11.64 5.78
CA PHE A 275 16.11 11.78 5.65
C PHE A 275 15.37 10.43 5.52
N LYS A 276 16.08 9.29 5.51
CA LYS A 276 15.51 7.94 5.33
C LYS A 276 14.67 7.78 4.06
N VAL A 277 15.07 8.47 2.99
CA VAL A 277 14.48 8.35 1.64
C VAL A 277 15.43 7.61 0.69
N SER A 278 15.03 7.39 -0.57
CA SER A 278 15.96 6.87 -1.57
C SER A 278 16.93 7.95 -2.04
N PRO A 279 18.15 7.60 -2.51
CA PRO A 279 19.07 8.56 -3.10
C PRO A 279 18.47 9.30 -4.31
N ILE A 280 17.54 8.67 -5.03
CA ILE A 280 16.81 9.29 -6.15
C ILE A 280 15.89 10.39 -5.62
N VAL A 281 15.11 10.12 -4.57
CA VAL A 281 14.23 11.13 -3.94
C VAL A 281 15.06 12.30 -3.39
N ALA A 282 16.17 12.01 -2.70
CA ALA A 282 17.06 13.05 -2.17
C ALA A 282 17.67 13.91 -3.28
N GLY A 283 18.15 13.29 -4.36
CA GLY A 283 18.71 13.99 -5.52
C GLY A 283 17.66 14.80 -6.28
N ARG A 284 16.47 14.25 -6.49
CA ARG A 284 15.35 14.95 -7.13
C ARG A 284 14.97 16.18 -6.31
N ARG A 285 14.83 16.03 -4.99
CA ARG A 285 14.52 17.16 -4.09
C ARG A 285 15.60 18.25 -4.13
N ALA A 286 16.89 17.87 -4.12
CA ALA A 286 17.98 18.83 -4.26
C ALA A 286 17.92 19.62 -5.59
N MET A 287 17.48 18.97 -6.68
CA MET A 287 17.25 19.63 -7.95
C MET A 287 16.04 20.57 -7.88
N ASP A 288 14.92 20.14 -7.31
CA ASP A 288 13.68 20.92 -7.22
C ASP A 288 13.88 22.20 -6.39
N VAL A 289 14.70 22.15 -5.33
CA VAL A 289 15.08 23.34 -4.53
C VAL A 289 16.30 24.10 -5.09
N ARG A 290 16.75 23.78 -6.29
CA ARG A 290 17.82 24.44 -7.06
C ARG A 290 19.21 24.39 -6.38
N LEU A 291 19.51 23.35 -5.64
CA LEU A 291 20.84 23.10 -5.05
C LEU A 291 21.79 22.41 -6.03
N VAL A 292 21.22 21.67 -6.97
CA VAL A 292 21.96 21.00 -8.07
C VAL A 292 21.26 21.27 -9.41
N SER A 293 22.04 21.20 -10.50
CA SER A 293 21.48 21.33 -11.84
C SER A 293 20.72 20.06 -12.26
N ARG A 294 19.83 20.23 -13.24
CA ARG A 294 19.13 19.10 -13.87
C ARG A 294 20.11 18.06 -14.43
N GLU A 295 21.17 18.52 -15.08
CA GLU A 295 22.22 17.66 -15.65
C GLU A 295 22.92 16.84 -14.57
N THR A 296 23.26 17.44 -13.43
CA THR A 296 23.87 16.74 -12.28
C THR A 296 22.95 15.64 -11.74
N PHE A 297 21.68 15.93 -11.61
CA PHE A 297 20.71 14.94 -11.11
C PHE A 297 20.53 13.79 -12.11
N PHE A 298 20.31 14.06 -13.39
CA PHE A 298 20.09 12.99 -14.39
C PHE A 298 21.35 12.15 -14.60
N GLY A 299 22.55 12.73 -14.58
CA GLY A 299 23.79 11.96 -14.64
C GLY A 299 23.95 11.01 -13.44
N PHE A 300 23.56 11.45 -12.24
CA PHE A 300 23.50 10.56 -11.07
C PHE A 300 22.42 9.47 -11.24
N TYR A 301 21.22 9.83 -11.68
CA TYR A 301 20.09 8.90 -11.84
C TYR A 301 20.44 7.72 -12.76
N GLU A 302 21.05 8.00 -13.91
CA GLU A 302 21.48 6.96 -14.86
C GLU A 302 22.52 6.01 -14.25
N GLN A 303 23.51 6.55 -13.55
CA GLN A 303 24.55 5.75 -12.89
C GLN A 303 23.97 4.91 -11.75
N TYR A 304 23.10 5.48 -10.92
CA TYR A 304 22.50 4.82 -9.80
C TYR A 304 21.59 3.67 -10.22
N THR A 305 20.70 3.90 -11.19
CA THR A 305 19.78 2.87 -11.71
C THR A 305 20.49 1.73 -12.41
N ALA A 306 21.60 2.02 -13.13
CA ALA A 306 22.44 0.99 -13.75
C ALA A 306 23.14 0.12 -12.69
N ARG A 307 23.52 0.68 -11.55
CA ARG A 307 24.12 -0.04 -10.42
C ARG A 307 23.11 -0.93 -9.68
N GLU A 308 21.91 -0.42 -9.39
CA GLU A 308 20.88 -1.17 -8.68
C GLU A 308 20.38 -2.39 -9.46
N ARG A 309 20.22 -2.27 -10.79
CA ARG A 309 19.86 -3.42 -11.64
C ARG A 309 20.81 -4.60 -11.52
N ARG A 310 22.09 -4.35 -11.14
CA ARG A 310 23.12 -5.39 -10.95
C ARG A 310 23.09 -6.02 -9.55
N GLN A 311 22.46 -5.38 -8.56
CA GLN A 311 22.52 -5.77 -7.15
C GLN A 311 21.23 -6.37 -6.57
N ARG A 312 20.16 -6.55 -7.36
CA ARG A 312 18.92 -7.17 -6.88
C ARG A 312 19.20 -8.61 -6.40
N SER A 313 19.35 -8.81 -5.10
CA SER A 313 19.37 -10.10 -4.43
C SER A 313 18.43 -10.10 -3.23
N ASP A 314 17.78 -11.25 -3.03
CA ASP A 314 16.74 -11.51 -2.03
C ASP A 314 17.10 -11.04 -0.61
N SER A 315 16.20 -10.31 0.03
CA SER A 315 16.24 -10.03 1.46
C SER A 315 15.25 -10.94 2.21
N GLY A 316 15.81 -11.72 3.14
CA GLY A 316 15.14 -12.79 3.87
C GLY A 316 14.08 -12.35 4.88
N GLY A 317 13.35 -13.34 5.41
CA GLY A 317 12.17 -13.24 6.25
C GLY A 317 12.34 -12.55 7.60
N GLY A 318 11.23 -12.05 8.14
CA GLY A 318 11.13 -11.41 9.45
C GLY A 318 10.22 -12.19 10.41
N ASP A 319 10.21 -11.79 11.69
CA ASP A 319 9.32 -12.34 12.73
C ASP A 319 7.85 -12.22 12.33
N PHE A 320 7.10 -13.32 12.46
CA PHE A 320 5.69 -13.39 12.06
C PHE A 320 4.83 -12.32 12.75
N TYR A 321 4.93 -12.16 14.08
CA TYR A 321 4.10 -11.23 14.83
C TYR A 321 4.49 -9.78 14.64
N HIS A 322 5.77 -9.50 14.45
CA HIS A 322 6.22 -8.16 14.07
C HIS A 322 5.68 -7.74 12.70
N ASN A 323 5.56 -8.70 11.77
CA ASN A 323 4.94 -8.46 10.48
C ASN A 323 3.42 -8.25 10.57
N GLN A 324 2.71 -8.82 11.59
CA GLN A 324 1.27 -8.59 11.74
C GLN A 324 0.95 -7.12 12.09
N ASN A 325 1.78 -6.46 12.89
CA ASN A 325 1.60 -5.03 13.19
C ASN A 325 1.60 -4.16 11.92
N THR A 326 2.36 -4.55 10.89
CA THR A 326 2.39 -3.82 9.61
C THR A 326 1.29 -4.27 8.62
N ARG A 327 0.92 -5.56 8.64
CA ARG A 327 -0.06 -6.17 7.72
C ARG A 327 -1.51 -5.91 8.11
N VAL A 328 -1.77 -5.79 9.40
CA VAL A 328 -3.12 -5.59 9.94
C VAL A 328 -3.33 -4.14 10.37
N GLY A 329 -2.29 -3.48 10.90
CA GLY A 329 -2.38 -2.25 11.65
C GLY A 329 -2.59 -2.56 13.13
N GLU A 330 -1.74 -2.02 14.00
CA GLU A 330 -1.81 -2.32 15.44
C GLU A 330 -3.08 -1.75 16.07
N ARG A 331 -3.41 -0.51 15.73
CA ARG A 331 -4.62 0.17 16.20
C ARG A 331 -5.89 -0.53 15.71
N PHE A 332 -5.94 -0.92 14.43
CA PHE A 332 -7.06 -1.67 13.87
C PHE A 332 -7.23 -3.04 14.54
N ALA A 333 -6.13 -3.78 14.73
CA ALA A 333 -6.18 -5.07 15.40
C ALA A 333 -6.72 -4.94 16.85
N LEU A 334 -6.27 -3.92 17.59
CA LEU A 334 -6.78 -3.63 18.93
C LEU A 334 -8.29 -3.36 18.93
N GLN A 335 -8.79 -2.60 17.96
CA GLN A 335 -10.22 -2.30 17.82
C GLN A 335 -11.03 -3.57 17.56
N VAL A 336 -10.58 -4.40 16.61
CA VAL A 336 -11.23 -5.69 16.31
C VAL A 336 -11.20 -6.64 17.49
N PHE A 337 -10.09 -6.72 18.25
CA PHE A 337 -9.99 -7.59 19.43
C PHE A 337 -10.90 -7.11 20.56
N ARG A 338 -11.03 -5.81 20.79
CA ARG A 338 -11.95 -5.24 21.77
C ARG A 338 -13.40 -5.53 21.38
N ALA A 339 -13.76 -5.26 20.12
CA ALA A 339 -15.09 -5.56 19.59
C ALA A 339 -15.45 -7.05 19.70
N ALA A 340 -14.50 -7.95 19.42
CA ALA A 340 -14.69 -9.39 19.58
C ALA A 340 -14.87 -9.80 21.05
N LYS A 341 -14.11 -9.20 21.96
CA LYS A 341 -14.23 -9.44 23.41
C LYS A 341 -15.56 -8.97 23.99
N GLU A 342 -16.07 -7.86 23.49
CA GLU A 342 -17.34 -7.24 23.86
C GLU A 342 -18.55 -7.89 23.15
N GLY A 343 -18.32 -8.78 22.17
CA GLY A 343 -19.36 -9.46 21.40
C GLY A 343 -20.01 -8.60 20.32
N ARG A 344 -19.44 -7.42 20.00
CA ARG A 344 -19.91 -6.54 18.90
C ARG A 344 -19.57 -7.09 17.52
N VAL A 345 -18.52 -7.91 17.43
CA VAL A 345 -18.13 -8.62 16.22
C VAL A 345 -17.99 -10.13 16.50
N SER A 346 -18.42 -10.97 15.55
CA SER A 346 -18.23 -12.41 15.67
C SER A 346 -16.76 -12.81 15.51
N PHE A 347 -16.31 -13.90 16.15
CA PHE A 347 -14.95 -14.42 15.96
C PHE A 347 -14.66 -14.76 14.49
N LYS A 348 -15.65 -15.23 13.73
CA LYS A 348 -15.49 -15.51 12.30
C LYS A 348 -15.14 -14.23 11.53
N GLU A 349 -15.88 -13.18 11.77
CA GLU A 349 -15.67 -11.87 11.14
C GLU A 349 -14.34 -11.25 11.57
N ALA A 350 -14.02 -11.30 12.88
CA ALA A 350 -12.72 -10.85 13.38
C ALA A 350 -11.54 -11.60 12.74
N TYR A 351 -11.71 -12.91 12.44
CA TYR A 351 -10.71 -13.68 11.70
C TYR A 351 -10.59 -13.21 10.25
N ASP A 352 -11.70 -12.90 9.59
CA ASP A 352 -11.71 -12.44 8.21
C ASP A 352 -11.13 -11.01 8.09
N LEU A 353 -11.40 -10.12 9.06
CA LEU A 353 -10.84 -8.75 9.15
C LEU A 353 -9.32 -8.76 9.39
N THR A 354 -8.85 -9.58 10.31
CA THR A 354 -7.41 -9.63 10.67
C THR A 354 -6.60 -10.57 9.77
N GLY A 355 -7.26 -11.51 9.10
CA GLY A 355 -6.61 -12.60 8.36
C GLY A 355 -5.94 -13.63 9.27
N LEU A 356 -6.18 -13.57 10.59
CA LEU A 356 -5.65 -14.49 11.61
C LEU A 356 -6.74 -15.43 12.10
N ARG A 357 -6.37 -16.65 12.50
CA ARG A 357 -7.33 -17.66 12.98
C ARG A 357 -6.77 -18.44 14.16
N GLY A 358 -7.68 -18.92 15.02
CA GLY A 358 -7.35 -19.83 16.12
C GLY A 358 -6.24 -19.27 17.04
N GLY A 359 -5.25 -20.09 17.37
CA GLY A 359 -4.19 -19.74 18.29
C GLY A 359 -3.36 -18.51 17.87
N ALA A 360 -3.15 -18.28 16.58
CA ALA A 360 -2.44 -17.10 16.10
C ALA A 360 -3.22 -15.80 16.38
N PHE A 361 -4.54 -15.85 16.27
CA PHE A 361 -5.41 -14.71 16.61
C PHE A 361 -5.38 -14.42 18.12
N GLN A 362 -5.54 -15.44 18.96
CA GLN A 362 -5.51 -15.31 20.42
C GLN A 362 -4.15 -14.82 20.92
N GLU A 363 -3.05 -15.37 20.41
CA GLU A 363 -1.69 -14.98 20.77
C GLU A 363 -1.42 -13.52 20.40
N TYR A 364 -1.85 -13.09 19.21
CA TYR A 364 -1.66 -11.70 18.79
C TYR A 364 -2.49 -10.72 19.62
N ALA A 365 -3.75 -11.08 19.95
CA ALA A 365 -4.59 -10.30 20.86
C ALA A 365 -3.97 -10.18 22.26
N SER A 366 -3.42 -11.29 22.79
CA SER A 366 -2.72 -11.31 24.06
C SER A 366 -1.49 -10.41 24.08
N ARG A 367 -0.68 -10.42 23.03
CA ARG A 367 0.50 -9.55 22.87
C ARG A 367 0.14 -8.06 22.82
N LEU A 368 -1.02 -7.73 22.29
CA LEU A 368 -1.55 -6.37 22.28
C LEU A 368 -2.33 -6.00 23.56
N GLY A 369 -2.30 -6.86 24.60
CA GLY A 369 -2.93 -6.59 25.90
C GLY A 369 -4.44 -6.81 25.95
N VAL A 370 -5.02 -7.50 24.97
CA VAL A 370 -6.45 -7.86 24.90
C VAL A 370 -6.59 -9.39 24.90
N PRO A 371 -6.40 -10.06 26.06
CA PRO A 371 -6.59 -11.51 26.10
C PRO A 371 -8.05 -11.86 25.79
N LEU A 372 -8.24 -12.80 24.87
CA LEU A 372 -9.54 -13.33 24.46
C LEU A 372 -9.78 -14.69 25.11
N PRO A 373 -11.04 -15.10 25.33
CA PRO A 373 -11.39 -16.38 25.94
C PRO A 373 -10.94 -17.59 25.10
#